data_06e64362dd7ff3cce6b4167f81b9c870
#
_entry.id   06e64362dd7ff3cce6b4167f81b9c870
#
_cell.length_a   1.000
_cell.length_b   1.000
_cell.length_c   1.000
_cell.angle_alpha   90.00
_cell.angle_beta   90.00
_cell.angle_gamma   90.00
#
_symmetry.space_group_name_H-M   'P 1'
#
loop_
_entity.id
_entity.type
_entity.pdbx_description
1 polymer ?
#
loop_
_entity_poly.entity_id
_entity_poly.type
_entity_poly.pdbx_seq_one_letter_code
_entity_poly.pdbx_strand_id
1 'polypeptide(L)'
;MSLQNRIILIETSTSLCSVALTENGVISAYRESSAPKAHASLTAVFVQEVLAERGITLADCDCVCVSKGPGSYTGLRVGVSTAKGLCFGSGKPLVAVGTLDTLVAQAQEEIATALTEPRNDVGDGFKFIIPMIDARRMEVYAAVFSPVIPSEVKVIDEVAEANAKESQYCQITETAPVIVDENSFAEYLEQGPCLFIGDGAGKCADVIKHPNASFIQCNPKASAMLQPAQEAYNEKRFEDVAYFEPFYLKEFVATVSKKKLF
;
A
#
# COMPACT_ATOMS: atom_id res chain seq x y z
N MET A 1 25.25 13.58 -9.91
CA MET A 1 25.04 13.61 -8.44
C MET A 1 23.80 12.79 -8.17
N SER A 2 23.91 11.61 -7.58
CA SER A 2 22.74 10.83 -7.17
C SER A 2 22.03 11.66 -6.10
N LEU A 3 20.82 12.14 -6.41
CA LEU A 3 19.95 12.78 -5.44
C LEU A 3 19.69 11.75 -4.34
N GLN A 4 20.14 12.03 -3.14
CA GLN A 4 19.86 11.21 -1.96
C GLN A 4 18.37 11.41 -1.61
N ASN A 5 17.48 10.70 -2.29
CA ASN A 5 16.05 10.83 -2.03
C ASN A 5 15.73 10.25 -0.65
N ARG A 6 15.34 11.13 0.26
CA ARG A 6 14.87 10.79 1.61
C ARG A 6 13.38 11.04 1.68
N ILE A 7 12.62 9.97 1.84
CA ILE A 7 11.16 10.03 1.89
C ILE A 7 10.68 9.45 3.22
N ILE A 8 9.83 10.20 3.92
CA ILE A 8 9.06 9.66 5.04
C ILE A 8 7.83 8.97 4.47
N LEU A 9 7.63 7.70 4.80
CA LEU A 9 6.50 6.87 4.40
C LEU A 9 5.58 6.64 5.60
N ILE A 10 4.28 6.90 5.45
CA ILE A 10 3.27 6.78 6.53
C ILE A 10 2.13 5.88 6.05
N GLU A 11 1.98 4.70 6.69
CA GLU A 11 0.90 3.76 6.41
C GLU A 11 0.01 3.59 7.64
N THR A 12 -1.28 3.93 7.49
CA THR A 12 -2.27 3.91 8.58
C THR A 12 -3.63 3.42 8.12
N SER A 13 -3.72 2.78 6.97
CA SER A 13 -5.00 2.40 6.33
C SER A 13 -5.69 1.20 6.97
N THR A 14 -4.98 0.38 7.75
CA THR A 14 -5.51 -0.83 8.39
C THR A 14 -5.32 -0.79 9.92
N SER A 15 -5.30 -1.95 10.60
CA SER A 15 -5.02 -2.03 12.03
C SER A 15 -3.55 -1.78 12.38
N LEU A 16 -2.64 -1.92 11.42
CA LEU A 16 -1.23 -1.63 11.57
C LEU A 16 -0.95 -0.14 11.33
N CYS A 17 -0.26 0.49 12.27
CA CYS A 17 0.33 1.82 12.10
C CYS A 17 1.82 1.63 11.82
N SER A 18 2.32 2.06 10.69
CA SER A 18 3.75 1.97 10.39
C SER A 18 4.29 3.23 9.74
N VAL A 19 5.57 3.50 10.00
CA VAL A 19 6.33 4.61 9.43
C VAL A 19 7.71 4.11 9.01
N ALA A 20 8.16 4.53 7.85
CA ALA A 20 9.51 4.24 7.36
C ALA A 20 10.20 5.53 6.90
N LEU A 21 11.53 5.52 6.95
CA LEU A 21 12.38 6.49 6.29
C LEU A 21 13.17 5.78 5.19
N THR A 22 13.18 6.37 4.02
CA THR A 22 14.02 5.89 2.91
C THR A 22 15.25 6.78 2.75
N GLU A 23 16.36 6.18 2.35
CA GLU A 23 17.56 6.89 1.90
C GLU A 23 18.14 6.14 0.69
N ASN A 24 18.30 6.84 -0.42
CA ASN A 24 18.89 6.26 -1.65
C ASN A 24 18.18 4.98 -2.17
N GLY A 25 16.85 4.96 -2.11
CA GLY A 25 16.07 3.84 -2.62
C GLY A 25 16.06 2.59 -1.72
N VAL A 26 16.45 2.71 -0.44
CA VAL A 26 16.34 1.63 0.54
C VAL A 26 15.69 2.13 1.83
N ILE A 27 15.05 1.24 2.56
CA ILE A 27 14.51 1.55 3.91
C ILE A 27 15.68 1.67 4.88
N SER A 28 15.86 2.84 5.46
CA SER A 28 16.95 3.14 6.40
C SER A 28 16.55 3.10 7.87
N ALA A 29 15.27 3.31 8.17
CA ALA A 29 14.67 3.16 9.50
C ALA A 29 13.19 2.80 9.38
N TYR A 30 12.66 2.04 10.35
CA TYR A 30 11.28 1.55 10.33
C TYR A 30 10.69 1.40 11.72
N ARG A 31 9.41 1.74 11.89
CA ARG A 31 8.62 1.53 13.11
C ARG A 31 7.23 1.03 12.75
N GLU A 32 6.72 0.10 13.55
CA GLU A 32 5.33 -0.37 13.42
C GLU A 32 4.70 -0.70 14.76
N SER A 33 3.37 -0.63 14.84
CA SER A 33 2.58 -1.08 15.98
C SER A 33 1.14 -1.39 15.58
N SER A 34 0.62 -2.51 16.07
CA SER A 34 -0.81 -2.86 16.00
C SER A 34 -1.53 -2.66 17.35
N ALA A 35 -0.90 -1.96 18.30
CA ALA A 35 -1.51 -1.69 19.59
C ALA A 35 -2.78 -0.83 19.46
N PRO A 36 -3.79 -1.01 20.31
CA PRO A 36 -5.00 -0.20 20.29
C PRO A 36 -4.68 1.30 20.32
N LYS A 37 -5.28 2.08 19.41
CA LYS A 37 -5.07 3.54 19.26
C LYS A 37 -3.66 3.95 18.80
N ALA A 38 -2.83 3.02 18.31
CA ALA A 38 -1.47 3.31 17.83
C ALA A 38 -1.44 4.46 16.81
N HIS A 39 -2.38 4.50 15.86
CA HIS A 39 -2.44 5.54 14.84
C HIS A 39 -2.41 6.95 15.45
N ALA A 40 -3.30 7.25 16.39
CA ALA A 40 -3.40 8.59 16.98
C ALA A 40 -2.23 8.93 17.91
N SER A 41 -1.66 7.94 18.60
CA SER A 41 -0.62 8.16 19.60
C SER A 41 0.81 8.02 19.07
N LEU A 42 1.02 7.20 18.04
CA LEU A 42 2.36 6.80 17.63
C LEU A 42 2.78 7.31 16.24
N THR A 43 1.86 7.68 15.33
CA THR A 43 2.27 8.08 13.96
C THR A 43 3.31 9.21 13.98
N ALA A 44 3.05 10.29 14.69
CA ALA A 44 4.02 11.39 14.80
C ALA A 44 5.27 11.02 15.60
N VAL A 45 5.13 10.18 16.63
CA VAL A 45 6.27 9.67 17.42
C VAL A 45 7.17 8.81 16.54
N PHE A 46 6.62 7.91 15.74
CA PHE A 46 7.40 7.07 14.83
C PHE A 46 8.15 7.90 13.79
N VAL A 47 7.54 8.98 13.27
CA VAL A 47 8.27 9.92 12.39
C VAL A 47 9.48 10.52 13.11
N GLN A 48 9.32 10.96 14.34
CA GLN A 48 10.43 11.50 15.14
C GLN A 48 11.51 10.45 15.41
N GLU A 49 11.12 9.21 15.73
CA GLU A 49 12.05 8.13 16.03
C GLU A 49 12.87 7.70 14.80
N VAL A 50 12.25 7.54 13.61
CA VAL A 50 12.99 7.16 12.40
C VAL A 50 13.96 8.25 11.95
N LEU A 51 13.60 9.53 12.12
CA LEU A 51 14.50 10.65 11.85
C LEU A 51 15.66 10.69 12.86
N ALA A 52 15.36 10.55 14.17
CA ALA A 52 16.36 10.56 15.23
C ALA A 52 17.36 9.41 15.11
N GLU A 53 16.91 8.21 14.72
CA GLU A 53 17.77 7.03 14.48
C GLU A 53 18.84 7.31 13.43
N ARG A 54 18.52 8.14 12.42
CA ARG A 54 19.44 8.54 11.36
C ARG A 54 20.17 9.85 11.64
N GLY A 55 19.88 10.50 12.77
CA GLY A 55 20.49 11.79 13.15
C GLY A 55 20.13 12.94 12.22
N ILE A 56 18.96 12.89 11.58
CA ILE A 56 18.47 13.90 10.65
C ILE A 56 17.16 14.52 11.13
N THR A 57 16.74 15.56 10.44
CA THR A 57 15.48 16.28 10.67
C THR A 57 14.58 16.18 9.44
N LEU A 58 13.32 16.57 9.55
CA LEU A 58 12.40 16.63 8.42
C LEU A 58 12.87 17.61 7.32
N ALA A 59 13.66 18.62 7.66
CA ALA A 59 14.25 19.55 6.70
C ALA A 59 15.21 18.85 5.71
N ASP A 60 15.83 17.75 6.15
CA ASP A 60 16.76 16.94 5.36
C ASP A 60 16.06 15.92 4.45
N CYS A 61 14.71 15.77 4.56
CA CYS A 61 13.90 14.92 3.70
C CYS A 61 13.47 15.67 2.44
N ASP A 62 13.19 14.93 1.37
CA ASP A 62 12.74 15.47 0.09
C ASP A 62 11.22 15.57 0.00
N CYS A 63 10.49 14.59 0.58
CA CYS A 63 9.03 14.61 0.66
C CYS A 63 8.50 13.74 1.80
N VAL A 64 7.20 13.87 2.06
CA VAL A 64 6.42 12.98 2.89
C VAL A 64 5.42 12.24 2.01
N CYS A 65 5.38 10.92 2.10
CA CYS A 65 4.43 10.06 1.43
C CYS A 65 3.44 9.46 2.42
N VAL A 66 2.17 9.40 2.05
CA VAL A 66 1.11 8.83 2.89
C VAL A 66 0.23 7.88 2.07
N SER A 67 -0.24 6.81 2.71
CA SER A 67 -1.29 5.96 2.15
C SER A 67 -2.60 6.74 2.03
N LYS A 68 -3.16 6.80 0.81
CA LYS A 68 -4.41 7.53 0.54
C LYS A 68 -5.67 6.68 0.71
N GLY A 69 -5.53 5.37 0.90
CA GLY A 69 -6.66 4.44 0.94
C GLY A 69 -6.77 3.57 -0.33
N PRO A 70 -7.78 2.70 -0.37
CA PRO A 70 -8.88 2.54 0.58
C PRO A 70 -8.44 1.93 1.91
N GLY A 71 -9.27 2.10 2.97
CA GLY A 71 -8.96 1.55 4.28
C GLY A 71 -9.81 2.10 5.42
N SER A 72 -9.29 1.99 6.63
CA SER A 72 -9.91 2.50 7.85
C SER A 72 -10.10 4.02 7.79
N TYR A 73 -11.34 4.48 7.85
CA TYR A 73 -11.69 5.90 7.83
C TYR A 73 -10.90 6.71 8.88
N THR A 74 -10.85 6.22 10.12
CA THR A 74 -10.12 6.90 11.21
C THR A 74 -8.61 6.84 11.00
N GLY A 75 -8.09 5.69 10.57
CA GLY A 75 -6.66 5.51 10.31
C GLY A 75 -6.16 6.43 9.21
N LEU A 76 -6.84 6.45 8.07
CA LEU A 76 -6.50 7.32 6.94
C LEU A 76 -6.52 8.81 7.32
N ARG A 77 -7.50 9.25 8.12
CA ARG A 77 -7.56 10.64 8.58
C ARG A 77 -6.38 11.02 9.47
N VAL A 78 -5.96 10.11 10.35
CA VAL A 78 -4.78 10.36 11.20
C VAL A 78 -3.52 10.46 10.35
N GLY A 79 -3.28 9.49 9.44
CA GLY A 79 -2.11 9.49 8.57
C GLY A 79 -2.05 10.75 7.70
N VAL A 80 -3.13 11.04 6.97
CA VAL A 80 -3.20 12.20 6.08
C VAL A 80 -3.07 13.51 6.85
N SER A 81 -3.72 13.66 8.02
CA SER A 81 -3.59 14.88 8.83
C SER A 81 -2.17 15.07 9.34
N THR A 82 -1.50 13.98 9.76
CA THR A 82 -0.10 14.01 10.18
C THR A 82 0.80 14.41 9.01
N ALA A 83 0.67 13.77 7.85
CA ALA A 83 1.46 14.07 6.66
C ALA A 83 1.28 15.53 6.20
N LYS A 84 0.03 16.01 6.16
CA LYS A 84 -0.27 17.42 5.83
C LYS A 84 0.37 18.39 6.82
N GLY A 85 0.30 18.10 8.12
CA GLY A 85 0.95 18.92 9.15
C GLY A 85 2.47 18.98 9.00
N LEU A 86 3.10 17.84 8.70
CA LEU A 86 4.54 17.75 8.43
C LEU A 86 4.92 18.55 7.17
N CYS A 87 4.20 18.37 6.07
CA CYS A 87 4.45 19.09 4.82
C CYS A 87 4.25 20.61 4.99
N PHE A 88 3.15 21.02 5.64
CA PHE A 88 2.86 22.42 5.87
C PHE A 88 3.94 23.10 6.73
N GLY A 89 4.39 22.43 7.80
CA GLY A 89 5.41 22.97 8.71
C GLY A 89 6.82 23.01 8.11
N SER A 90 7.14 22.10 7.19
CA SER A 90 8.50 21.98 6.60
C SER A 90 8.61 22.56 5.19
N GLY A 91 7.51 22.86 4.53
CA GLY A 91 7.48 23.24 3.11
C GLY A 91 7.83 22.10 2.15
N LYS A 92 7.82 20.83 2.64
CA LYS A 92 8.10 19.67 1.78
C LYS A 92 6.86 19.22 1.02
N PRO A 93 7.00 18.68 -0.21
CA PRO A 93 5.88 18.17 -0.97
C PRO A 93 5.24 16.95 -0.32
N LEU A 94 3.94 16.80 -0.53
CA LEU A 94 3.15 15.64 -0.15
C LEU A 94 2.99 14.70 -1.36
N VAL A 95 3.26 13.42 -1.16
CA VAL A 95 2.99 12.35 -2.13
C VAL A 95 1.95 11.41 -1.53
N ALA A 96 1.08 10.84 -2.35
CA ALA A 96 0.10 9.87 -1.91
C ALA A 96 0.16 8.59 -2.75
N VAL A 97 0.10 7.44 -2.05
CA VAL A 97 0.14 6.09 -2.64
C VAL A 97 -1.13 5.33 -2.27
N GLY A 98 -1.70 4.58 -3.21
CA GLY A 98 -2.84 3.72 -2.93
C GLY A 98 -2.48 2.57 -2.00
N THR A 99 -3.40 2.22 -1.09
CA THR A 99 -3.18 1.08 -0.19
C THR A 99 -3.07 -0.24 -0.96
N LEU A 100 -3.82 -0.38 -2.06
CA LEU A 100 -3.75 -1.56 -2.91
C LEU A 100 -2.41 -1.63 -3.67
N ASP A 101 -1.87 -0.49 -4.12
CA ASP A 101 -0.54 -0.42 -4.75
C ASP A 101 0.56 -0.84 -3.76
N THR A 102 0.44 -0.42 -2.49
CA THR A 102 1.35 -0.84 -1.40
C THR A 102 1.32 -2.36 -1.20
N LEU A 103 0.13 -2.98 -1.21
CA LEU A 103 -0.01 -4.44 -1.08
C LEU A 103 0.56 -5.19 -2.29
N VAL A 104 0.43 -4.64 -3.50
CA VAL A 104 1.04 -5.23 -4.71
C VAL A 104 2.56 -5.18 -4.63
N ALA A 105 3.14 -4.04 -4.22
CA ALA A 105 4.58 -3.94 -4.01
C ALA A 105 5.07 -4.95 -2.94
N GLN A 106 4.32 -5.09 -1.84
CA GLN A 106 4.60 -6.08 -0.79
C GLN A 106 4.54 -7.52 -1.32
N ALA A 107 3.55 -7.84 -2.16
CA ALA A 107 3.46 -9.15 -2.82
C ALA A 107 4.67 -9.44 -3.70
N GLN A 108 5.16 -8.47 -4.45
CA GLN A 108 6.35 -8.61 -5.30
C GLN A 108 7.61 -8.90 -4.48
N GLU A 109 7.78 -8.22 -3.34
CA GLU A 109 8.88 -8.50 -2.41
C GLU A 109 8.81 -9.93 -1.85
N GLU A 110 7.61 -10.41 -1.47
CA GLU A 110 7.41 -11.77 -0.96
C GLU A 110 7.65 -12.83 -2.04
N ILE A 111 7.17 -12.60 -3.28
CA ILE A 111 7.41 -13.48 -4.43
C ILE A 111 8.92 -13.54 -4.73
N ALA A 112 9.62 -12.40 -4.79
CA ALA A 112 11.04 -12.34 -5.05
C ALA A 112 11.86 -13.11 -3.99
N THR A 113 11.46 -12.98 -2.71
CA THR A 113 12.09 -13.71 -1.60
C THR A 113 11.83 -15.22 -1.70
N ALA A 114 10.61 -15.62 -2.06
CA ALA A 114 10.26 -17.04 -2.22
C ALA A 114 11.02 -17.72 -3.37
N LEU A 115 11.35 -16.98 -4.44
CA LEU A 115 12.12 -17.49 -5.57
C LEU A 115 13.61 -17.73 -5.22
N THR A 116 14.13 -17.11 -4.15
CA THR A 116 15.51 -17.35 -3.68
C THR A 116 15.63 -18.60 -2.80
N GLU A 117 14.52 -19.13 -2.28
CA GLU A 117 14.47 -20.39 -1.56
C GLU A 117 14.00 -21.52 -2.51
N PRO A 118 14.62 -22.71 -2.53
CA PRO A 118 14.21 -23.80 -3.40
C PRO A 118 12.88 -24.42 -2.90
N ARG A 119 11.77 -23.80 -3.24
CA ARG A 119 10.43 -24.35 -3.09
C ARG A 119 9.92 -24.80 -4.45
N ASN A 120 9.61 -26.09 -4.57
CA ASN A 120 9.21 -26.74 -5.82
C ASN A 120 7.82 -26.33 -6.36
N ASP A 121 7.11 -25.39 -5.71
CA ASP A 121 5.68 -25.16 -5.97
C ASP A 121 5.35 -23.76 -6.52
N VAL A 122 6.32 -22.87 -6.72
CA VAL A 122 6.10 -21.54 -7.32
C VAL A 122 6.77 -21.49 -8.70
N GLY A 123 6.20 -22.25 -9.64
CA GLY A 123 6.51 -22.12 -11.06
C GLY A 123 5.91 -20.83 -11.62
N ASP A 124 6.68 -20.11 -12.43
CA ASP A 124 6.30 -19.02 -13.32
C ASP A 124 5.51 -17.79 -12.76
N GLY A 125 5.46 -17.58 -11.44
CA GLY A 125 4.83 -16.40 -10.85
C GLY A 125 3.28 -16.43 -10.88
N PHE A 126 2.66 -15.43 -10.27
CA PHE A 126 1.21 -15.24 -10.32
C PHE A 126 0.82 -14.45 -11.58
N LYS A 127 -0.25 -14.90 -12.24
CA LYS A 127 -0.83 -14.17 -13.38
C LYS A 127 -1.57 -12.92 -12.94
N PHE A 128 -2.17 -12.97 -11.74
CA PHE A 128 -2.86 -11.83 -11.15
C PHE A 128 -2.51 -11.67 -9.68
N ILE A 129 -2.37 -10.43 -9.23
CA ILE A 129 -2.34 -10.06 -7.81
C ILE A 129 -3.63 -9.31 -7.52
N ILE A 130 -4.34 -9.73 -6.48
CA ILE A 130 -5.63 -9.18 -6.06
C ILE A 130 -5.50 -8.70 -4.61
N PRO A 131 -5.05 -7.45 -4.40
CA PRO A 131 -4.98 -6.87 -3.08
C PRO A 131 -6.37 -6.66 -2.49
N MET A 132 -6.53 -6.96 -1.20
CA MET A 132 -7.80 -6.94 -0.49
C MET A 132 -7.70 -6.22 0.85
N ILE A 133 -8.42 -5.13 1.00
CA ILE A 133 -8.60 -4.45 2.29
C ILE A 133 -9.96 -4.81 2.89
N ASP A 134 -9.98 -5.18 4.16
CA ASP A 134 -11.21 -5.55 4.87
C ASP A 134 -12.21 -4.38 4.95
N ALA A 135 -13.38 -4.53 4.34
CA ALA A 135 -14.49 -3.58 4.35
C ALA A 135 -15.64 -4.02 5.31
N ARG A 136 -15.33 -4.93 6.26
CA ARG A 136 -16.24 -5.58 7.21
C ARG A 136 -17.18 -6.59 6.54
N ARG A 137 -17.75 -7.51 7.37
CA ARG A 137 -18.58 -8.66 6.90
C ARG A 137 -17.82 -9.42 5.79
N MET A 138 -18.52 -9.90 4.78
CA MET A 138 -17.93 -10.55 3.60
C MET A 138 -17.66 -9.56 2.44
N GLU A 139 -17.27 -8.34 2.76
CA GLU A 139 -16.93 -7.33 1.78
C GLU A 139 -15.47 -6.90 1.92
N VAL A 140 -14.82 -6.69 0.79
CA VAL A 140 -13.45 -6.17 0.68
C VAL A 140 -13.40 -4.99 -0.28
N TYR A 141 -12.41 -4.11 -0.13
CA TYR A 141 -12.00 -3.21 -1.19
C TYR A 141 -10.89 -3.91 -1.98
N ALA A 142 -11.09 -4.10 -3.26
CA ALA A 142 -10.17 -4.83 -4.10
C ALA A 142 -10.03 -4.21 -5.50
N ALA A 143 -8.97 -4.56 -6.17
CA ALA A 143 -8.75 -4.38 -7.59
C ALA A 143 -7.91 -5.55 -8.10
N VAL A 144 -7.86 -5.75 -9.41
CA VAL A 144 -7.04 -6.79 -10.04
C VAL A 144 -5.84 -6.14 -10.71
N PHE A 145 -4.67 -6.72 -10.48
CA PHE A 145 -3.41 -6.32 -11.09
C PHE A 145 -2.84 -7.46 -11.92
N SER A 146 -2.30 -7.13 -13.08
CA SER A 146 -1.67 -8.08 -14.02
C SER A 146 -0.23 -7.66 -14.31
N PRO A 147 0.69 -8.59 -14.57
CA PRO A 147 2.03 -8.23 -15.00
C PRO A 147 2.01 -7.38 -16.26
N VAL A 148 2.86 -6.36 -16.30
CA VAL A 148 3.10 -5.60 -17.52
C VAL A 148 3.92 -6.48 -18.47
N ILE A 149 3.37 -6.78 -19.66
CA ILE A 149 4.11 -7.47 -20.70
C ILE A 149 4.98 -6.43 -21.43
N PRO A 150 6.32 -6.56 -21.43
CA PRO A 150 7.21 -5.54 -22.00
C PRO A 150 6.92 -5.19 -23.49
N SER A 151 6.28 -6.10 -24.23
CA SER A 151 5.91 -5.88 -25.63
C SER A 151 4.74 -4.90 -25.85
N GLU A 152 3.99 -4.55 -24.80
CA GLU A 152 2.86 -3.61 -24.85
C GLU A 152 3.24 -2.21 -24.38
N VAL A 153 4.39 -2.07 -23.72
CA VAL A 153 4.95 -0.78 -23.33
C VAL A 153 5.61 -0.17 -24.56
N LYS A 154 5.00 0.85 -25.15
CA LYS A 154 5.70 1.70 -26.14
C LYS A 154 6.85 2.41 -25.41
N VAL A 155 8.05 1.86 -25.54
CA VAL A 155 9.29 2.45 -25.02
C VAL A 155 9.49 3.78 -25.74
N ILE A 156 9.23 4.90 -25.04
CA ILE A 156 9.45 6.25 -25.60
C ILE A 156 10.85 6.75 -25.26
N ASP A 157 11.55 6.14 -24.29
CA ASP A 157 12.90 6.55 -23.87
C ASP A 157 13.77 5.36 -23.45
N GLU A 158 15.09 5.42 -23.77
CA GLU A 158 16.12 4.45 -23.40
C GLU A 158 16.28 4.22 -21.86
N VAL A 159 15.74 5.12 -21.03
CA VAL A 159 15.73 5.01 -19.56
C VAL A 159 14.71 3.98 -19.07
N ALA A 160 13.68 3.69 -19.86
CA ALA A 160 12.66 2.69 -19.52
C ALA A 160 13.17 1.25 -19.66
N GLU A 161 14.18 0.98 -20.52
CA GLU A 161 14.77 -0.36 -20.68
C GLU A 161 15.57 -0.82 -19.44
N ALA A 162 16.15 0.10 -18.68
CA ALA A 162 16.90 -0.24 -17.47
C ALA A 162 15.99 -0.67 -16.30
N ASN A 163 14.73 -0.20 -16.27
CA ASN A 163 13.72 -0.49 -15.26
C ASN A 163 12.81 -1.68 -15.63
N ALA A 164 12.84 -2.14 -16.89
CA ALA A 164 12.01 -3.23 -17.41
C ALA A 164 12.44 -4.64 -16.93
N LYS A 165 13.37 -4.74 -15.96
CA LYS A 165 13.89 -6.04 -15.47
C LYS A 165 13.13 -6.63 -14.28
N GLU A 166 12.22 -5.89 -13.66
CA GLU A 166 11.32 -6.42 -12.63
C GLU A 166 9.90 -6.41 -13.19
N SER A 167 9.23 -7.56 -13.14
CA SER A 167 7.85 -7.69 -13.60
C SER A 167 6.94 -6.75 -12.83
N GLN A 168 6.69 -5.58 -13.38
CA GLN A 168 5.80 -4.58 -12.78
C GLN A 168 4.36 -5.03 -13.02
N TYR A 169 3.54 -5.03 -11.97
CA TYR A 169 2.10 -5.26 -12.07
C TYR A 169 1.39 -3.92 -12.26
N CYS A 170 0.44 -3.86 -13.20
CA CYS A 170 -0.43 -2.70 -13.38
C CYS A 170 -1.88 -3.05 -13.04
N GLN A 171 -2.60 -2.07 -12.51
CA GLN A 171 -4.02 -2.20 -12.20
C GLN A 171 -4.86 -2.31 -13.48
N ILE A 172 -5.67 -3.37 -13.60
CA ILE A 172 -6.53 -3.64 -14.78
C ILE A 172 -8.03 -3.48 -14.49
N THR A 173 -8.44 -3.37 -13.22
CA THR A 173 -9.82 -3.06 -12.83
C THR A 173 -9.86 -1.87 -11.90
N GLU A 174 -10.98 -1.15 -11.88
CA GLU A 174 -11.18 -0.08 -10.89
C GLU A 174 -11.19 -0.63 -9.46
N THR A 175 -10.68 0.15 -8.52
CA THR A 175 -10.79 -0.15 -7.09
C THR A 175 -12.23 -0.03 -6.64
N ALA A 176 -12.83 -1.12 -6.18
CA ALA A 176 -14.25 -1.17 -5.82
C ALA A 176 -14.51 -1.99 -4.54
N PRO A 177 -15.65 -1.75 -3.85
CA PRO A 177 -16.15 -2.66 -2.84
C PRO A 177 -16.71 -3.93 -3.50
N VAL A 178 -16.26 -5.10 -3.04
CA VAL A 178 -16.68 -6.40 -3.56
C VAL A 178 -17.27 -7.21 -2.40
N ILE A 179 -18.52 -7.64 -2.54
CA ILE A 179 -19.11 -8.65 -1.65
C ILE A 179 -18.64 -10.01 -2.14
N VAL A 180 -17.83 -10.68 -1.32
CA VAL A 180 -17.15 -11.92 -1.72
C VAL A 180 -18.07 -13.12 -1.52
N ASP A 181 -18.19 -13.91 -2.58
CA ASP A 181 -18.84 -15.22 -2.65
C ASP A 181 -17.94 -16.26 -3.33
N GLU A 182 -18.46 -17.48 -3.49
CA GLU A 182 -17.73 -18.60 -4.10
C GLU A 182 -17.35 -18.40 -5.56
N ASN A 183 -18.04 -17.51 -6.29
CA ASN A 183 -17.83 -17.21 -7.70
C ASN A 183 -17.00 -15.92 -7.91
N SER A 184 -16.69 -15.22 -6.83
CA SER A 184 -15.93 -13.97 -6.90
C SER A 184 -14.56 -14.21 -7.52
N PHE A 185 -14.20 -13.38 -8.51
CA PHE A 185 -12.96 -13.45 -9.28
C PHE A 185 -12.78 -14.72 -10.14
N ALA A 186 -13.85 -15.49 -10.41
CA ALA A 186 -13.79 -16.71 -11.22
C ALA A 186 -13.16 -16.48 -12.60
N GLU A 187 -13.49 -15.36 -13.25
CA GLU A 187 -12.93 -15.00 -14.56
C GLU A 187 -11.39 -14.89 -14.58
N TYR A 188 -10.75 -14.50 -13.47
CA TYR A 188 -9.30 -14.44 -13.34
C TYR A 188 -8.71 -15.78 -12.92
N LEU A 189 -9.38 -16.47 -12.02
CA LEU A 189 -8.98 -17.80 -11.52
C LEU A 189 -8.98 -18.86 -12.64
N GLU A 190 -9.91 -18.79 -13.59
CA GLU A 190 -9.94 -19.66 -14.76
C GLU A 190 -8.76 -19.39 -15.72
N GLN A 191 -8.21 -18.19 -15.71
CA GLN A 191 -7.10 -17.81 -16.58
C GLN A 191 -5.73 -18.22 -16.04
N GLY A 192 -5.57 -18.42 -14.71
CA GLY A 192 -4.29 -18.82 -14.11
C GLY A 192 -4.15 -18.50 -12.63
N PRO A 193 -2.94 -18.70 -12.07
CA PRO A 193 -2.68 -18.48 -10.65
C PRO A 193 -2.94 -17.03 -10.23
N CYS A 194 -3.71 -16.86 -9.16
CA CYS A 194 -4.04 -15.59 -8.54
C CYS A 194 -3.53 -15.53 -7.10
N LEU A 195 -2.89 -14.44 -6.73
CA LEU A 195 -2.49 -14.15 -5.36
C LEU A 195 -3.45 -13.12 -4.74
N PHE A 196 -4.18 -13.54 -3.72
CA PHE A 196 -5.01 -12.68 -2.88
C PHE A 196 -4.19 -12.23 -1.68
N ILE A 197 -3.98 -10.93 -1.49
CA ILE A 197 -3.10 -10.40 -0.44
C ILE A 197 -3.74 -9.23 0.30
N GLY A 198 -3.58 -9.19 1.62
CA GLY A 198 -4.04 -8.08 2.45
C GLY A 198 -4.79 -8.54 3.69
N ASP A 199 -5.31 -7.58 4.47
CA ASP A 199 -6.03 -7.87 5.71
C ASP A 199 -7.44 -8.43 5.48
N GLY A 200 -7.97 -8.32 4.25
CA GLY A 200 -9.20 -8.97 3.80
C GLY A 200 -9.01 -10.39 3.24
N ALA A 201 -7.78 -10.82 2.94
CA ALA A 201 -7.52 -12.09 2.23
C ALA A 201 -7.93 -13.33 3.04
N GLY A 202 -7.67 -13.35 4.35
CA GLY A 202 -7.94 -14.51 5.20
C GLY A 202 -9.41 -14.93 5.22
N LYS A 203 -10.34 -13.98 5.35
CA LYS A 203 -11.78 -14.29 5.32
C LYS A 203 -12.25 -14.77 3.95
N CYS A 204 -11.58 -14.32 2.86
CA CYS A 204 -11.91 -14.73 1.50
C CYS A 204 -11.43 -16.16 1.22
N ALA A 205 -10.35 -16.61 1.85
CA ALA A 205 -9.84 -17.98 1.73
C ALA A 205 -10.83 -19.03 2.22
N ASP A 206 -11.78 -18.68 3.11
CA ASP A 206 -12.81 -19.58 3.57
C ASP A 206 -13.92 -19.81 2.52
N VAL A 207 -14.09 -18.87 1.60
CA VAL A 207 -15.19 -18.85 0.61
C VAL A 207 -14.70 -19.20 -0.78
N ILE A 208 -13.62 -18.59 -1.25
CA ILE A 208 -13.06 -18.85 -2.58
C ILE A 208 -12.21 -20.13 -2.54
N LYS A 209 -12.75 -21.24 -3.06
CA LYS A 209 -12.09 -22.55 -3.10
C LYS A 209 -11.74 -22.92 -4.53
N HIS A 210 -10.60 -22.46 -5.01
CA HIS A 210 -10.13 -22.71 -6.37
C HIS A 210 -8.64 -23.11 -6.35
N PRO A 211 -8.19 -24.08 -7.17
CA PRO A 211 -6.80 -24.54 -7.20
C PRO A 211 -5.80 -23.46 -7.57
N ASN A 212 -6.22 -22.44 -8.34
CA ASN A 212 -5.39 -21.31 -8.72
C ASN A 212 -5.42 -20.14 -7.70
N ALA A 213 -6.14 -20.27 -6.57
CA ALA A 213 -6.21 -19.25 -5.55
C ALA A 213 -5.16 -19.47 -4.46
N SER A 214 -4.28 -18.50 -4.25
CA SER A 214 -3.34 -18.43 -3.13
C SER A 214 -3.63 -17.22 -2.27
N PHE A 215 -3.47 -17.32 -0.95
CA PHE A 215 -3.85 -16.27 -0.01
C PHE A 215 -2.71 -15.91 0.93
N ILE A 216 -2.43 -14.62 1.08
CA ILE A 216 -1.50 -14.06 2.06
C ILE A 216 -2.25 -13.06 2.94
N GLN A 217 -2.45 -13.43 4.21
CA GLN A 217 -3.05 -12.55 5.21
C GLN A 217 -1.97 -11.64 5.79
N CYS A 218 -2.02 -10.35 5.45
CA CYS A 218 -1.07 -9.36 5.96
C CYS A 218 -1.71 -7.97 6.04
N ASN A 219 -1.04 -7.05 6.72
CA ASN A 219 -1.37 -5.63 6.64
C ASN A 219 -0.40 -4.93 5.66
N PRO A 220 -0.84 -3.88 4.95
CA PRO A 220 0.07 -3.02 4.22
C PRO A 220 1.07 -2.36 5.17
N LYS A 221 2.34 -2.25 4.75
CA LYS A 221 3.44 -1.71 5.54
C LYS A 221 4.04 -0.49 4.87
N ALA A 222 4.47 0.48 5.69
CA ALA A 222 5.17 1.66 5.18
C ALA A 222 6.44 1.30 4.38
N SER A 223 7.13 0.21 4.73
CA SER A 223 8.29 -0.27 3.98
C SER A 223 7.96 -0.62 2.52
N ALA A 224 6.80 -1.23 2.26
CA ALA A 224 6.37 -1.59 0.92
C ALA A 224 5.89 -0.40 0.08
N MET A 225 5.73 0.79 0.67
CA MET A 225 5.45 2.03 -0.07
C MET A 225 6.69 2.57 -0.81
N LEU A 226 7.88 2.00 -0.60
CA LEU A 226 9.14 2.52 -1.13
C LEU A 226 9.08 2.75 -2.65
N GLN A 227 8.81 1.71 -3.43
CA GLN A 227 8.79 1.80 -4.88
C GLN A 227 7.68 2.75 -5.37
N PRO A 228 6.39 2.59 -5.02
CA PRO A 228 5.35 3.48 -5.52
C PRO A 228 5.50 4.94 -5.05
N ALA A 229 6.12 5.19 -3.88
CA ALA A 229 6.43 6.54 -3.43
C ALA A 229 7.57 7.18 -4.23
N GLN A 230 8.61 6.39 -4.53
CA GLN A 230 9.74 6.84 -5.35
C GLN A 230 9.30 7.20 -6.77
N GLU A 231 8.45 6.38 -7.38
CA GLU A 231 7.87 6.65 -8.70
C GLU A 231 7.06 7.94 -8.69
N ALA A 232 6.13 8.07 -7.72
CA ALA A 232 5.30 9.26 -7.58
C ALA A 232 6.13 10.54 -7.36
N TYR A 233 7.21 10.45 -6.58
CA TYR A 233 8.14 11.56 -6.37
C TYR A 233 8.90 11.95 -7.65
N ASN A 234 9.44 10.96 -8.38
CA ASN A 234 10.19 11.18 -9.61
C ASN A 234 9.31 11.78 -10.73
N GLU A 235 8.06 11.35 -10.81
CA GLU A 235 7.06 11.86 -11.73
C GLU A 235 6.43 13.19 -11.27
N LYS A 236 6.83 13.69 -10.09
CA LYS A 236 6.31 14.93 -9.49
C LYS A 236 4.79 14.89 -9.27
N ARG A 237 4.24 13.71 -8.97
CA ARG A 237 2.82 13.55 -8.59
C ARG A 237 2.60 14.03 -7.16
N PHE A 238 2.67 15.35 -6.96
CA PHE A 238 2.52 15.99 -5.67
C PHE A 238 1.07 16.36 -5.43
N GLU A 239 0.62 16.13 -4.20
CA GLU A 239 -0.73 16.48 -3.75
C GLU A 239 -0.76 17.92 -3.20
N ASP A 240 -1.90 18.58 -3.37
CA ASP A 240 -2.14 19.87 -2.72
C ASP A 240 -2.35 19.67 -1.22
N VAL A 241 -1.41 20.14 -0.42
CA VAL A 241 -1.43 19.98 1.04
C VAL A 241 -2.69 20.57 1.68
N ALA A 242 -3.28 21.62 1.12
CA ALA A 242 -4.49 22.24 1.65
C ALA A 242 -5.76 21.40 1.36
N TYR A 243 -5.87 20.87 0.14
CA TYR A 243 -7.11 20.27 -0.35
C TYR A 243 -7.07 18.74 -0.43
N PHE A 244 -5.89 18.11 -0.29
CA PHE A 244 -5.79 16.65 -0.36
C PHE A 244 -6.65 15.98 0.72
N GLU A 245 -7.44 14.98 0.29
CA GLU A 245 -8.28 14.14 1.14
C GLU A 245 -8.02 12.65 0.85
N PRO A 246 -8.20 11.76 1.85
CA PRO A 246 -8.14 10.33 1.61
C PRO A 246 -9.18 9.85 0.61
N PHE A 247 -8.87 8.77 -0.09
CA PHE A 247 -9.79 8.11 -1.00
C PHE A 247 -10.80 7.26 -0.22
N TYR A 248 -12.00 7.79 -0.03
CA TYR A 248 -13.09 7.11 0.64
C TYR A 248 -14.00 6.43 -0.37
N LEU A 249 -13.99 5.08 -0.43
CA LEU A 249 -14.90 4.31 -1.29
C LEU A 249 -16.34 4.24 -0.75
N LYS A 250 -16.51 4.50 0.54
CA LYS A 250 -17.85 4.58 1.16
C LYS A 250 -17.97 5.84 1.98
N GLU A 251 -19.15 6.44 1.91
CA GLU A 251 -19.50 7.53 2.81
C GLU A 251 -19.54 7.05 4.27
N PHE A 252 -19.15 7.93 5.18
CA PHE A 252 -19.21 7.65 6.61
C PHE A 252 -20.67 7.53 7.07
N VAL A 253 -21.11 6.31 7.37
CA VAL A 253 -22.39 6.07 8.03
C VAL A 253 -22.18 6.09 9.54
N ALA A 254 -22.61 7.17 10.19
CA ALA A 254 -22.59 7.29 11.64
C ALA A 254 -23.50 6.22 12.27
N THR A 255 -22.91 5.37 13.12
CA THR A 255 -23.71 4.41 13.89
C THR A 255 -24.40 5.16 15.02
N VAL A 256 -25.72 5.29 14.95
CA VAL A 256 -26.51 5.85 16.04
C VAL A 256 -26.39 4.95 17.26
N SER A 257 -25.85 5.47 18.35
CA SER A 257 -25.73 4.73 19.61
C SER A 257 -27.11 4.30 20.10
N LYS A 258 -27.35 3.01 20.27
CA LYS A 258 -28.57 2.45 20.86
C LYS A 258 -28.60 2.56 22.39
N LYS A 259 -27.57 3.10 23.02
CA LYS A 259 -27.58 3.37 24.47
C LYS A 259 -28.47 4.58 24.73
N LYS A 260 -29.66 4.34 25.30
CA LYS A 260 -30.42 5.39 25.97
C LYS A 260 -29.55 5.91 27.12
N LEU A 261 -29.32 7.21 27.15
CA LEU A 261 -28.51 7.91 28.16
C LEU A 261 -29.25 8.14 29.48
N PHE A 262 -30.47 7.57 29.63
CA PHE A 262 -31.21 7.55 30.91
C PHE A 262 -32.19 6.38 30.92
#